data_1d3a6e2d957d8fae159110ecd467b8f5
#
_entry.id   1d3a6e2d957d8fae159110ecd467b8f5
#
_cell.length_a   1.000
_cell.length_b   1.000
_cell.length_c   1.000
_cell.angle_alpha   90.00
_cell.angle_beta   90.00
_cell.angle_gamma   90.00
#
_symmetry.space_group_name_H-M   'P 1'
#
loop_
_entity.id
_entity.type
_entity.pdbx_description
1 polymer ?
#
loop_
_entity_poly.entity_id
_entity_poly.type
_entity_poly.pdbx_seq_one_letter_code
_entity_poly.pdbx_strand_id
1 'polypeptide(L)'
;KHCGLSMKDVTDPELLPSLLKKVTYPSLEDLYAAIGYGGFSAQKAVSRMQGEILRVARQHQLEQQAAEAAETREEPKTPAPKRIKSEQGIIVEGLDNCLVKFSKCCTPVPGDEIVGFITRGYGVSVHRADCPNASEERRGQPDQAGRWIKVSWGSDTNESYPTVLEVLCKDRQGLLLDISAALSTTHTFVLGVNTRSTEDGFAVIRLEIRVKDGEQLRAVMNRLHQISGALQVSRPAG
;
A
#
# COMPACT_ATOMS: atom_id res chain seq x y z
N LYS A 1 -15.98 -16.80 -17.73
CA LYS A 1 -16.66 -16.82 -16.39
C LYS A 1 -15.73 -16.53 -15.20
N HIS A 2 -14.42 -16.42 -15.39
CA HIS A 2 -13.46 -16.27 -14.25
C HIS A 2 -13.05 -14.82 -13.94
N CYS A 3 -13.53 -13.82 -14.70
CA CYS A 3 -13.04 -12.43 -14.55
C CYS A 3 -14.13 -11.43 -14.14
N GLY A 4 -15.32 -11.87 -13.73
CA GLY A 4 -16.40 -10.97 -13.30
C GLY A 4 -17.00 -10.08 -14.40
N LEU A 5 -16.58 -10.22 -15.66
CA LEU A 5 -17.15 -9.50 -16.80
C LEU A 5 -18.30 -10.28 -17.43
N SER A 6 -19.42 -9.61 -17.67
CA SER A 6 -20.54 -10.12 -18.45
C SER A 6 -20.33 -9.85 -19.96
N MET A 7 -20.89 -10.71 -20.80
CA MET A 7 -20.93 -10.40 -22.26
C MET A 7 -21.71 -9.12 -22.55
N LYS A 8 -22.66 -8.76 -21.69
CA LYS A 8 -23.41 -7.51 -21.81
C LYS A 8 -22.52 -6.28 -21.66
N ASP A 9 -21.54 -6.33 -20.74
CA ASP A 9 -20.62 -5.22 -20.49
C ASP A 9 -19.67 -4.99 -21.68
N VAL A 10 -19.34 -6.04 -22.43
CA VAL A 10 -18.44 -5.98 -23.59
C VAL A 10 -19.17 -5.54 -24.87
N THR A 11 -20.49 -5.77 -24.96
CA THR A 11 -21.32 -5.42 -26.12
C THR A 11 -22.15 -4.16 -25.92
N ASP A 12 -21.95 -3.45 -24.82
CA ASP A 12 -22.63 -2.18 -24.56
C ASP A 12 -22.23 -1.13 -25.61
N PRO A 13 -23.21 -0.54 -26.33
CA PRO A 13 -22.94 0.41 -27.42
C PRO A 13 -22.18 1.66 -26.96
N GLU A 14 -22.32 2.08 -25.71
CA GLU A 14 -21.63 3.26 -25.15
C GLU A 14 -20.19 2.95 -24.75
N LEU A 15 -19.93 1.72 -24.29
CA LEU A 15 -18.61 1.30 -23.82
C LEU A 15 -17.73 0.74 -24.95
N LEU A 16 -18.34 0.14 -25.96
CA LEU A 16 -17.65 -0.57 -27.03
C LEU A 16 -16.57 0.24 -27.74
N PRO A 17 -16.79 1.53 -28.14
CA PRO A 17 -15.75 2.32 -28.81
C PRO A 17 -14.51 2.56 -27.94
N SER A 18 -14.69 2.79 -26.64
CA SER A 18 -13.59 3.01 -25.71
C SER A 18 -12.82 1.72 -25.41
N LEU A 19 -13.52 0.58 -25.37
CA LEU A 19 -12.92 -0.73 -25.18
C LEU A 19 -12.07 -1.15 -26.39
N LEU A 20 -12.57 -0.97 -27.59
CA LEU A 20 -11.86 -1.27 -28.84
C LEU A 20 -10.60 -0.41 -28.99
N LYS A 21 -10.68 0.87 -28.64
CA LYS A 21 -9.53 1.78 -28.63
C LYS A 21 -8.42 1.31 -27.68
N LYS A 22 -8.77 0.72 -26.53
CA LYS A 22 -7.79 0.19 -25.56
C LYS A 22 -7.07 -1.06 -26.03
N VAL A 23 -7.74 -1.90 -26.80
CA VAL A 23 -7.12 -3.09 -27.38
C VAL A 23 -6.52 -2.84 -28.76
N THR A 24 -6.71 -1.63 -29.33
CA THR A 24 -6.13 -1.19 -30.61
C THR A 24 -6.71 -1.96 -31.82
N TYR A 25 -8.00 -2.29 -31.76
CA TYR A 25 -8.71 -2.93 -32.88
C TYR A 25 -9.89 -2.08 -33.31
N PRO A 26 -10.19 -2.02 -34.63
CA PRO A 26 -11.27 -1.19 -35.15
C PRO A 26 -12.67 -1.79 -34.89
N SER A 27 -12.78 -3.12 -34.76
CA SER A 27 -14.04 -3.81 -34.51
C SER A 27 -13.87 -5.01 -33.56
N LEU A 28 -14.99 -5.49 -33.00
CA LEU A 28 -15.03 -6.73 -32.22
C LEU A 28 -14.66 -7.95 -33.06
N GLU A 29 -15.05 -7.96 -34.32
CA GLU A 29 -14.77 -9.05 -35.26
C GLU A 29 -13.27 -9.17 -35.51
N ASP A 30 -12.58 -8.05 -35.72
CA ASP A 30 -11.13 -8.00 -35.87
C ASP A 30 -10.39 -8.46 -34.62
N LEU A 31 -10.91 -8.08 -33.45
CA LEU A 31 -10.36 -8.55 -32.19
C LEU A 31 -10.53 -10.07 -32.02
N TYR A 32 -11.71 -10.62 -32.36
CA TYR A 32 -11.93 -12.06 -32.29
C TYR A 32 -11.09 -12.82 -33.31
N ALA A 33 -10.92 -12.29 -34.49
CA ALA A 33 -10.04 -12.85 -35.51
C ALA A 33 -8.58 -12.87 -35.02
N ALA A 34 -8.09 -11.77 -34.47
CA ALA A 34 -6.75 -11.69 -33.92
C ALA A 34 -6.51 -12.66 -32.77
N ILE A 35 -7.50 -12.88 -31.91
CA ILE A 35 -7.43 -13.88 -30.83
C ILE A 35 -7.43 -15.29 -31.41
N GLY A 36 -8.32 -15.57 -32.39
CA GLY A 36 -8.43 -16.88 -33.01
C GLY A 36 -7.18 -17.32 -33.77
N TYR A 37 -6.52 -16.38 -34.46
CA TYR A 37 -5.24 -16.61 -35.16
C TYR A 37 -4.01 -16.58 -34.24
N GLY A 38 -4.18 -16.38 -32.92
CA GLY A 38 -3.09 -16.36 -31.95
C GLY A 38 -2.24 -15.06 -31.97
N GLY A 39 -2.62 -14.07 -32.73
CA GLY A 39 -1.91 -12.76 -32.80
C GLY A 39 -2.12 -11.90 -31.56
N PHE A 40 -3.17 -12.16 -30.76
CA PHE A 40 -3.45 -11.46 -29.52
C PHE A 40 -3.99 -12.41 -28.46
N SER A 41 -3.48 -12.30 -27.23
CA SER A 41 -3.93 -13.18 -26.13
C SER A 41 -5.29 -12.73 -25.60
N ALA A 42 -6.28 -13.64 -25.55
CA ALA A 42 -7.59 -13.40 -24.94
C ALA A 42 -7.49 -12.87 -23.49
N GLN A 43 -6.57 -13.39 -22.71
CA GLN A 43 -6.33 -12.97 -21.34
C GLN A 43 -5.86 -11.51 -21.25
N LYS A 44 -5.02 -11.09 -22.18
CA LYS A 44 -4.52 -9.73 -22.31
C LYS A 44 -5.60 -8.74 -22.78
N ALA A 45 -6.51 -9.19 -23.67
CA ALA A 45 -7.68 -8.44 -24.08
C ALA A 45 -8.61 -8.17 -22.90
N VAL A 46 -8.99 -9.23 -22.16
CA VAL A 46 -9.86 -9.15 -20.98
C VAL A 46 -9.28 -8.22 -19.92
N SER A 47 -8.01 -8.35 -19.58
CA SER A 47 -7.37 -7.48 -18.56
C SER A 47 -7.37 -6.00 -18.94
N ARG A 48 -7.19 -5.68 -20.23
CA ARG A 48 -7.22 -4.29 -20.72
C ARG A 48 -8.66 -3.72 -20.72
N MET A 49 -9.63 -4.53 -21.12
CA MET A 49 -11.05 -4.16 -21.13
C MET A 49 -11.59 -3.97 -19.70
N GLN A 50 -11.22 -4.83 -18.79
CA GLN A 50 -11.64 -4.77 -17.37
C GLN A 50 -11.27 -3.44 -16.73
N GLY A 51 -10.05 -2.95 -16.96
CA GLY A 51 -9.60 -1.67 -16.43
C GLY A 51 -10.42 -0.49 -16.97
N GLU A 52 -10.85 -0.55 -18.23
CA GLU A 52 -11.65 0.51 -18.86
C GLU A 52 -13.11 0.46 -18.42
N ILE A 53 -13.71 -0.71 -18.29
CA ILE A 53 -15.08 -0.89 -17.78
C ILE A 53 -15.19 -0.35 -16.35
N LEU A 54 -14.24 -0.69 -15.49
CA LEU A 54 -14.20 -0.16 -14.13
C LEU A 54 -14.05 1.37 -14.08
N ARG A 55 -13.26 1.94 -15.02
CA ARG A 55 -13.09 3.39 -15.12
C ARG A 55 -14.39 4.10 -15.50
N VAL A 56 -15.08 3.59 -16.53
CA VAL A 56 -16.34 4.19 -17.02
C VAL A 56 -17.47 4.00 -16.03
N ALA A 57 -17.61 2.81 -15.43
CA ALA A 57 -18.59 2.57 -14.36
C ALA A 57 -18.42 3.55 -13.19
N ARG A 58 -17.17 3.87 -12.83
CA ARG A 58 -16.86 4.84 -11.78
C ARG A 58 -17.24 6.27 -12.20
N GLN A 59 -17.02 6.63 -13.44
CA GLN A 59 -17.38 7.95 -13.95
C GLN A 59 -18.91 8.14 -13.96
N HIS A 60 -19.68 7.14 -14.40
CA HIS A 60 -21.14 7.17 -14.34
C HIS A 60 -21.68 7.25 -12.90
N GLN A 61 -21.06 6.56 -11.93
CA GLN A 61 -21.42 6.69 -10.53
C GLN A 61 -21.18 8.10 -9.98
N LEU A 62 -20.08 8.73 -10.37
CA LEU A 62 -19.77 10.12 -9.98
C LEU A 62 -20.73 11.12 -10.60
N GLU A 63 -21.12 10.92 -11.86
CA GLU A 63 -22.10 11.75 -12.57
C GLU A 63 -23.51 11.59 -12.01
N GLN A 64 -23.93 10.37 -11.66
CA GLN A 64 -25.20 10.11 -10.98
C GLN A 64 -25.25 10.74 -9.58
N GLN A 65 -24.18 10.63 -8.80
CA GLN A 65 -24.10 11.28 -7.48
C GLN A 65 -24.07 12.81 -7.60
N ALA A 66 -23.47 13.36 -8.65
CA ALA A 66 -23.48 14.80 -8.91
C ALA A 66 -24.87 15.29 -9.34
N ALA A 67 -25.64 14.48 -10.09
CA ALA A 67 -27.00 14.79 -10.52
C ALA A 67 -27.99 14.71 -9.35
N GLU A 68 -27.90 13.69 -8.50
CA GLU A 68 -28.70 13.56 -7.26
C GLU A 68 -28.40 14.68 -6.26
N ALA A 69 -27.15 15.15 -6.17
CA ALA A 69 -26.76 16.28 -5.34
C ALA A 69 -27.25 17.64 -5.85
N ALA A 70 -27.62 17.74 -7.13
CA ALA A 70 -28.16 18.96 -7.74
C ALA A 70 -29.67 19.12 -7.52
N GLU A 71 -30.41 18.03 -7.29
CA GLU A 71 -31.88 18.06 -7.06
C GLU A 71 -32.26 18.30 -5.59
N THR A 72 -31.33 18.13 -4.63
CA THR A 72 -31.59 18.38 -3.19
C THR A 72 -30.77 19.58 -2.70
N ARG A 73 -31.20 20.80 -3.07
CA ARG A 73 -30.75 22.03 -2.43
C ARG A 73 -31.52 22.27 -1.14
N GLU A 74 -31.11 21.60 -0.06
CA GLU A 74 -31.22 22.07 1.31
C GLU A 74 -29.80 22.27 1.87
N GLU A 75 -29.61 23.33 2.69
CA GLU A 75 -28.33 23.86 3.15
C GLU A 75 -27.36 22.77 3.65
N PRO A 76 -26.06 22.84 3.32
CA PRO A 76 -25.14 21.75 3.57
C PRO A 76 -24.73 21.69 5.05
N LYS A 77 -25.39 20.85 5.83
CA LYS A 77 -24.72 20.20 6.96
C LYS A 77 -23.70 19.24 6.35
N THR A 78 -22.42 19.57 6.43
CA THR A 78 -21.31 18.73 6.02
C THR A 78 -21.49 17.31 6.58
N PRO A 79 -21.74 16.29 5.73
CA PRO A 79 -21.73 14.91 6.22
C PRO A 79 -20.27 14.56 6.57
N ALA A 80 -20.07 14.07 7.78
CA ALA A 80 -18.78 13.52 8.17
C ALA A 80 -18.39 12.43 7.16
N PRO A 81 -17.13 12.41 6.67
CA PRO A 81 -16.69 11.44 5.68
C PRO A 81 -16.94 10.03 6.18
N LYS A 82 -17.61 9.21 5.37
CA LYS A 82 -17.85 7.79 5.69
C LYS A 82 -16.50 7.11 5.82
N ARG A 83 -16.17 6.69 7.03
CA ARG A 83 -14.94 5.97 7.37
C ARG A 83 -15.13 4.49 7.03
N ILE A 84 -14.62 4.04 5.91
CA ILE A 84 -14.64 2.62 5.54
C ILE A 84 -13.27 2.04 5.87
N LYS A 85 -13.26 0.98 6.69
CA LYS A 85 -12.05 0.20 7.02
C LYS A 85 -11.62 -0.62 5.81
N SER A 86 -10.35 -0.57 5.43
CA SER A 86 -9.75 -1.59 4.57
C SER A 86 -9.56 -2.91 5.34
N GLU A 87 -9.41 -4.02 4.64
CA GLU A 87 -9.09 -5.33 5.25
C GLU A 87 -7.83 -5.28 6.14
N GLN A 88 -6.92 -4.35 5.88
CA GLN A 88 -5.67 -4.17 6.64
C GLN A 88 -5.79 -3.18 7.81
N GLY A 89 -7.00 -2.81 8.23
CA GLY A 89 -7.22 -1.94 9.39
C GLY A 89 -6.87 -0.46 9.15
N ILE A 90 -6.74 -0.01 7.90
CA ILE A 90 -6.52 1.38 7.54
C ILE A 90 -7.84 2.03 7.12
N ILE A 91 -8.10 3.23 7.63
CA ILE A 91 -9.20 4.08 7.20
C ILE A 91 -8.65 5.11 6.22
N VAL A 92 -9.21 5.17 5.02
CA VAL A 92 -8.83 6.10 3.97
C VAL A 92 -9.92 7.16 3.84
N GLU A 93 -9.56 8.45 3.93
CA GLU A 93 -10.53 9.53 3.78
C GLU A 93 -10.88 9.73 2.29
N GLY A 94 -12.17 9.67 1.98
CA GLY A 94 -12.69 10.01 0.64
C GLY A 94 -12.51 8.96 -0.46
N LEU A 95 -12.09 7.73 -0.13
CA LEU A 95 -12.00 6.64 -1.08
C LEU A 95 -12.62 5.36 -0.50
N ASP A 96 -13.69 4.89 -1.14
CA ASP A 96 -14.34 3.63 -0.81
C ASP A 96 -13.67 2.48 -1.59
N ASN A 97 -13.52 1.31 -0.99
CA ASN A 97 -13.02 0.08 -1.62
C ASN A 97 -11.67 0.20 -2.36
N CYS A 98 -10.72 0.94 -1.82
CA CYS A 98 -9.38 0.99 -2.39
C CYS A 98 -8.47 -0.10 -1.79
N LEU A 99 -7.64 -0.70 -2.65
CA LEU A 99 -6.59 -1.61 -2.20
C LEU A 99 -5.54 -0.79 -1.44
N VAL A 100 -5.29 -1.15 -0.19
CA VAL A 100 -4.24 -0.53 0.64
C VAL A 100 -3.00 -1.41 0.63
N LYS A 101 -1.83 -0.82 0.51
CA LYS A 101 -0.53 -1.50 0.65
C LYS A 101 0.40 -0.69 1.53
N PHE A 102 1.08 -1.35 2.45
CA PHE A 102 2.14 -0.72 3.22
C PHE A 102 3.42 -0.59 2.39
N SER A 103 4.02 0.59 2.43
CA SER A 103 5.25 0.87 1.69
C SER A 103 6.43 0.13 2.29
N LYS A 104 7.19 -0.54 1.44
CA LYS A 104 8.36 -1.32 1.85
C LYS A 104 9.54 -0.44 2.32
N CYS A 105 9.57 0.83 1.92
CA CYS A 105 10.64 1.75 2.30
C CYS A 105 10.61 2.15 3.78
N CYS A 106 9.44 2.15 4.43
CA CYS A 106 9.30 2.61 5.81
C CYS A 106 8.51 1.65 6.71
N THR A 107 7.85 0.63 6.12
CA THR A 107 7.14 -0.44 6.85
C THR A 107 6.35 0.09 8.05
N PRO A 108 5.27 0.88 7.83
CA PRO A 108 4.50 1.48 8.92
C PRO A 108 3.83 0.43 9.78
N VAL A 109 3.73 0.70 11.08
CA VAL A 109 3.05 -0.14 12.06
C VAL A 109 2.00 0.66 12.83
N PRO A 110 0.96 0.04 13.41
CA PRO A 110 -0.03 0.75 14.22
C PRO A 110 0.61 1.60 15.30
N GLY A 111 0.20 2.87 15.38
CA GLY A 111 0.80 3.87 16.26
C GLY A 111 1.80 4.81 15.57
N ASP A 112 2.23 4.52 14.35
CA ASP A 112 2.95 5.49 13.53
C ASP A 112 1.99 6.53 12.95
N GLU A 113 2.45 7.77 12.80
CA GLU A 113 1.78 8.74 11.93
C GLU A 113 1.94 8.33 10.48
N ILE A 114 0.83 8.26 9.75
CA ILE A 114 0.82 7.71 8.39
C ILE A 114 0.17 8.67 7.38
N VAL A 115 0.60 8.52 6.13
CA VAL A 115 0.05 9.24 4.98
C VAL A 115 -0.11 8.29 3.82
N GLY A 116 -1.21 8.45 3.05
CA GLY A 116 -1.52 7.64 1.89
C GLY A 116 -1.07 8.31 0.59
N PHE A 117 -0.53 7.53 -0.33
CA PHE A 117 -0.22 7.96 -1.68
C PHE A 117 -1.03 7.14 -2.69
N ILE A 118 -1.84 7.83 -3.51
CA ILE A 118 -2.65 7.20 -4.57
C ILE A 118 -1.72 6.75 -5.70
N THR A 119 -1.61 5.46 -5.89
CA THR A 119 -0.78 4.87 -6.97
C THR A 119 -1.57 4.76 -8.27
N ARG A 120 -0.87 4.81 -9.41
CA ARG A 120 -1.52 4.66 -10.72
C ARG A 120 -1.96 3.20 -10.92
N GLY A 121 -3.25 2.93 -10.67
CA GLY A 121 -3.89 1.62 -10.91
C GLY A 121 -3.77 0.56 -9.81
N TYR A 122 -3.11 0.84 -8.67
CA TYR A 122 -2.88 -0.14 -7.62
C TYR A 122 -3.44 0.22 -6.22
N GLY A 123 -4.24 1.29 -6.12
CA GLY A 123 -4.81 1.73 -4.85
C GLY A 123 -3.91 2.69 -4.09
N VAL A 124 -3.89 2.59 -2.76
CA VAL A 124 -3.19 3.52 -1.86
C VAL A 124 -1.97 2.84 -1.25
N SER A 125 -0.81 3.47 -1.40
CA SER A 125 0.42 3.09 -0.70
C SER A 125 0.56 3.91 0.58
N VAL A 126 0.60 3.25 1.74
CA VAL A 126 0.69 3.90 3.04
C VAL A 126 2.15 4.01 3.47
N HIS A 127 2.58 5.23 3.75
CA HIS A 127 3.89 5.57 4.26
C HIS A 127 3.81 6.09 5.69
N ARG A 128 4.90 6.01 6.43
CA ARG A 128 5.08 6.80 7.64
C ARG A 128 5.21 8.28 7.25
N ALA A 129 4.71 9.16 8.09
CA ALA A 129 4.76 10.60 7.84
C ALA A 129 6.20 11.16 7.77
N ASP A 130 7.13 10.53 8.51
CA ASP A 130 8.56 10.86 8.56
C ASP A 130 9.41 10.16 7.49
N CYS A 131 8.78 9.41 6.57
CA CYS A 131 9.49 8.72 5.50
C CYS A 131 10.04 9.74 4.47
N PRO A 132 11.33 9.64 4.05
CA PRO A 132 11.88 10.51 3.00
C PRO A 132 11.09 10.47 1.68
N ASN A 133 10.47 9.32 1.37
CA ASN A 133 9.62 9.16 0.20
C ASN A 133 8.22 9.81 0.36
N ALA A 134 7.88 10.28 1.55
CA ALA A 134 6.65 10.98 1.88
C ALA A 134 6.92 12.35 2.52
N SER A 135 8.09 12.95 2.28
CA SER A 135 8.47 14.27 2.79
C SER A 135 7.54 15.37 2.26
N GLU A 136 7.45 16.48 2.98
CA GLU A 136 6.63 17.63 2.57
C GLU A 136 7.06 18.18 1.21
N GLU A 137 8.36 18.16 0.90
CA GLU A 137 8.89 18.56 -0.40
C GLU A 137 8.33 17.71 -1.54
N ARG A 138 8.22 16.38 -1.34
CA ARG A 138 7.63 15.48 -2.33
C ARG A 138 6.11 15.62 -2.43
N ARG A 139 5.44 15.90 -1.30
CA ARG A 139 3.99 16.14 -1.27
C ARG A 139 3.62 17.42 -2.02
N GLY A 140 4.48 18.44 -1.98
CA GLY A 140 4.31 19.72 -2.65
C GLY A 140 4.64 19.73 -4.15
N GLN A 141 5.19 18.64 -4.71
CA GLN A 141 5.51 18.57 -6.13
C GLN A 141 4.24 18.65 -7.00
N PRO A 142 4.21 19.49 -8.06
CA PRO A 142 3.00 19.71 -8.86
C PRO A 142 2.40 18.44 -9.50
N ASP A 143 3.24 17.47 -9.84
CA ASP A 143 2.84 16.19 -10.42
C ASP A 143 2.29 15.19 -9.38
N GLN A 144 2.50 15.45 -8.09
CA GLN A 144 2.12 14.60 -6.96
C GLN A 144 1.10 15.28 -6.04
N ALA A 145 0.92 16.60 -6.12
CA ALA A 145 0.09 17.43 -5.26
C ALA A 145 -1.33 16.84 -5.28
N GLY A 146 -2.12 16.33 -5.36
CA GLY A 146 -3.49 15.76 -5.31
C GLY A 146 -3.51 14.23 -5.15
N ARG A 147 -2.32 13.60 -5.05
CA ARG A 147 -2.24 12.15 -4.87
C ARG A 147 -1.98 11.73 -3.43
N TRP A 148 -1.64 12.69 -2.57
CA TRP A 148 -1.46 12.47 -1.15
C TRP A 148 -2.78 12.65 -0.41
N ILE A 149 -3.15 11.69 0.40
CA ILE A 149 -4.42 11.65 1.12
C ILE A 149 -4.18 11.32 2.59
N LYS A 150 -5.11 11.77 3.43
CA LYS A 150 -5.11 11.41 4.83
C LYS A 150 -5.58 9.97 5.00
N VAL A 151 -4.83 9.25 5.80
CA VAL A 151 -5.15 7.89 6.22
C VAL A 151 -4.95 7.79 7.73
N SER A 152 -5.67 6.89 8.37
CA SER A 152 -5.55 6.64 9.81
C SER A 152 -5.67 5.15 10.11
N TRP A 153 -5.10 4.75 11.24
CA TRP A 153 -5.27 3.40 11.74
C TRP A 153 -6.71 3.21 12.27
N GLY A 154 -7.31 2.08 11.96
CA GLY A 154 -8.58 1.66 12.56
C GLY A 154 -8.37 1.10 13.97
N SER A 155 -9.45 1.06 14.77
CA SER A 155 -9.41 0.71 16.20
C SER A 155 -9.15 -0.77 16.52
N ASP A 156 -9.26 -1.67 15.57
CA ASP A 156 -9.13 -3.12 15.81
C ASP A 156 -8.24 -3.76 14.74
N THR A 157 -6.96 -3.84 15.03
CA THR A 157 -6.02 -4.60 14.23
C THR A 157 -5.44 -5.72 15.09
N ASN A 158 -6.03 -6.91 14.99
CA ASN A 158 -5.46 -8.13 15.58
C ASN A 158 -4.32 -8.74 14.75
N GLU A 159 -3.88 -8.02 13.72
CA GLU A 159 -2.85 -8.46 12.80
C GLU A 159 -1.46 -8.07 13.31
N SER A 160 -0.47 -8.83 12.91
CA SER A 160 0.93 -8.49 13.13
C SER A 160 1.54 -7.91 11.85
N TYR A 161 2.31 -6.85 12.01
CA TYR A 161 2.85 -6.05 10.92
C TYR A 161 4.35 -6.31 10.74
N PRO A 162 4.82 -6.60 9.52
CA PRO A 162 6.24 -6.74 9.27
C PRO A 162 6.92 -5.37 9.32
N THR A 163 8.03 -5.30 10.04
CA THR A 163 8.87 -4.09 10.08
C THR A 163 10.34 -4.47 10.08
N VAL A 164 11.19 -3.49 9.78
CA VAL A 164 12.63 -3.67 9.70
C VAL A 164 13.29 -2.77 10.74
N LEU A 165 14.24 -3.34 11.47
CA LEU A 165 15.16 -2.62 12.35
C LEU A 165 16.59 -2.79 11.86
N GLU A 166 17.37 -1.75 12.02
CA GLU A 166 18.81 -1.75 11.82
C GLU A 166 19.49 -1.51 13.18
N VAL A 167 20.41 -2.41 13.53
CA VAL A 167 21.20 -2.32 14.76
C VAL A 167 22.66 -2.17 14.36
N LEU A 168 23.24 -1.02 14.72
CA LEU A 168 24.67 -0.78 14.63
C LEU A 168 25.32 -1.13 15.97
N CYS A 169 26.28 -2.03 15.98
CA CYS A 169 26.98 -2.46 17.19
C CYS A 169 28.45 -2.76 16.94
N LYS A 170 29.24 -2.84 18.01
CA LYS A 170 30.61 -3.39 17.94
C LYS A 170 30.52 -4.88 17.60
N ASP A 171 31.26 -5.29 16.58
CA ASP A 171 31.35 -6.69 16.20
C ASP A 171 32.07 -7.48 17.31
N ARG A 172 31.45 -8.54 17.76
CA ARG A 172 32.00 -9.42 18.79
C ARG A 172 31.37 -10.81 18.75
N GLN A 173 32.10 -11.76 19.31
CA GLN A 173 31.58 -13.11 19.50
C GLN A 173 30.33 -13.10 20.39
N GLY A 174 29.31 -13.87 20.04
CA GLY A 174 28.06 -13.99 20.76
C GLY A 174 27.02 -12.89 20.51
N LEU A 175 27.33 -11.89 19.68
CA LEU A 175 26.42 -10.77 19.40
C LEU A 175 25.03 -11.22 18.88
N LEU A 176 25.02 -12.15 17.93
CA LEU A 176 23.75 -12.68 17.40
C LEU A 176 22.95 -13.48 18.44
N LEU A 177 23.64 -14.14 19.37
CA LEU A 177 22.99 -14.84 20.47
C LEU A 177 22.29 -13.86 21.40
N ASP A 178 22.93 -12.76 21.75
CA ASP A 178 22.36 -11.72 22.61
C ASP A 178 21.15 -11.06 21.94
N ILE A 179 21.23 -10.78 20.64
CA ILE A 179 20.11 -10.25 19.85
C ILE A 179 18.95 -11.25 19.84
N SER A 180 19.23 -12.53 19.59
CA SER A 180 18.20 -13.57 19.57
C SER A 180 17.52 -13.71 20.95
N ALA A 181 18.29 -13.65 22.04
CA ALA A 181 17.76 -13.66 23.40
C ALA A 181 16.89 -12.43 23.68
N ALA A 182 17.30 -11.23 23.23
CA ALA A 182 16.52 -10.00 23.38
C ALA A 182 15.19 -10.08 22.65
N LEU A 183 15.17 -10.59 21.40
CA LEU A 183 13.95 -10.78 20.61
C LEU A 183 13.02 -11.83 21.22
N SER A 184 13.56 -12.90 21.78
CA SER A 184 12.81 -13.95 22.46
C SER A 184 12.10 -13.40 23.70
N THR A 185 12.75 -12.55 24.51
CA THR A 185 12.14 -11.96 25.71
C THR A 185 10.99 -11.00 25.40
N THR A 186 10.95 -10.42 24.21
CA THR A 186 9.87 -9.54 23.76
C THR A 186 8.79 -10.26 22.97
N HIS A 187 8.84 -11.60 22.91
CA HIS A 187 7.91 -12.44 22.14
C HIS A 187 7.74 -11.96 20.69
N THR A 188 8.84 -11.53 20.09
CA THR A 188 8.85 -10.97 18.74
C THR A 188 9.15 -12.06 17.72
N PHE A 189 8.31 -12.16 16.70
CA PHE A 189 8.51 -13.11 15.62
C PHE A 189 9.54 -12.57 14.62
N VAL A 190 10.62 -13.31 14.41
CA VAL A 190 11.71 -12.97 13.48
C VAL A 190 11.41 -13.58 12.11
N LEU A 191 11.38 -12.75 11.07
CA LEU A 191 11.21 -13.15 9.67
C LEU A 191 12.55 -13.39 8.99
N GLY A 192 13.55 -12.59 9.35
CA GLY A 192 14.88 -12.67 8.75
C GLY A 192 15.91 -11.87 9.53
N VAL A 193 17.15 -12.29 9.43
CA VAL A 193 18.32 -11.60 9.99
C VAL A 193 19.39 -11.52 8.90
N ASN A 194 19.89 -10.33 8.66
CA ASN A 194 21.04 -10.10 7.77
C ASN A 194 22.11 -9.34 8.54
N THR A 195 23.33 -9.86 8.54
CA THR A 195 24.45 -9.26 9.26
C THR A 195 25.55 -8.90 8.28
N ARG A 196 26.07 -7.70 8.42
CA ARG A 196 27.22 -7.21 7.68
C ARG A 196 28.24 -6.62 8.62
N SER A 197 29.43 -7.22 8.70
CA SER A 197 30.56 -6.65 9.44
C SER A 197 31.26 -5.61 8.57
N THR A 198 31.77 -4.56 9.21
CA THR A 198 32.56 -3.50 8.60
C THR A 198 34.03 -3.67 8.96
N GLU A 199 34.94 -3.12 8.14
CA GLU A 199 36.39 -3.19 8.39
C GLU A 199 36.81 -2.49 9.69
N ASP A 200 36.01 -1.54 10.16
CA ASP A 200 36.25 -0.78 11.41
C ASP A 200 35.84 -1.53 12.69
N GLY A 201 35.52 -2.81 12.60
CA GLY A 201 35.14 -3.64 13.74
C GLY A 201 33.71 -3.40 14.25
N PHE A 202 32.82 -2.89 13.39
CA PHE A 202 31.39 -2.78 13.67
C PHE A 202 30.61 -3.80 12.87
N ALA A 203 29.41 -4.10 13.34
CA ALA A 203 28.42 -4.89 12.62
C ALA A 203 27.13 -4.10 12.44
N VAL A 204 26.58 -4.13 11.24
CA VAL A 204 25.24 -3.64 10.92
C VAL A 204 24.34 -4.87 10.78
N ILE A 205 23.35 -4.97 11.66
CA ILE A 205 22.44 -6.10 11.69
C ILE A 205 21.04 -5.60 11.33
N ARG A 206 20.53 -6.11 10.22
CA ARG A 206 19.18 -5.85 9.73
C ARG A 206 18.27 -6.97 10.18
N LEU A 207 17.26 -6.61 10.95
CA LEU A 207 16.26 -7.51 11.52
C LEU A 207 14.92 -7.28 10.83
N GLU A 208 14.37 -8.31 10.22
CA GLU A 208 13.01 -8.31 9.72
C GLU A 208 12.14 -9.02 10.77
N ILE A 209 11.23 -8.30 11.39
CA ILE A 209 10.42 -8.78 12.51
C ILE A 209 8.94 -8.50 12.28
N ARG A 210 8.07 -9.20 13.00
CA ARG A 210 6.66 -8.87 13.10
C ARG A 210 6.32 -8.34 14.49
N VAL A 211 5.58 -7.23 14.49
CA VAL A 211 5.07 -6.60 15.72
C VAL A 211 3.59 -6.32 15.60
N LYS A 212 2.88 -6.26 16.71
CA LYS A 212 1.46 -5.92 16.77
C LYS A 212 1.22 -4.43 16.61
N ASP A 213 2.07 -3.62 17.27
CA ASP A 213 1.92 -2.18 17.37
C ASP A 213 3.25 -1.48 17.64
N GLY A 214 3.20 -0.14 17.71
CA GLY A 214 4.35 0.70 18.02
C GLY A 214 4.85 0.55 19.48
N GLU A 215 4.02 0.08 20.41
CA GLU A 215 4.46 -0.17 21.80
C GLU A 215 5.38 -1.39 21.86
N GLN A 216 4.96 -2.48 21.23
CA GLN A 216 5.82 -3.66 21.13
C GLN A 216 7.11 -3.32 20.37
N LEU A 217 7.02 -2.55 19.27
CA LEU A 217 8.20 -2.13 18.53
C LEU A 217 9.17 -1.33 19.39
N ARG A 218 8.68 -0.37 20.19
CA ARG A 218 9.51 0.41 21.13
C ARG A 218 10.14 -0.48 22.19
N ALA A 219 9.40 -1.44 22.73
CA ALA A 219 9.93 -2.40 23.70
C ALA A 219 11.08 -3.22 23.11
N VAL A 220 10.94 -3.69 21.87
CA VAL A 220 12.00 -4.39 21.13
C VAL A 220 13.22 -3.50 20.93
N MET A 221 13.04 -2.28 20.45
CA MET A 221 14.13 -1.33 20.22
C MET A 221 14.89 -1.03 21.53
N ASN A 222 14.15 -0.78 22.62
CA ASN A 222 14.76 -0.54 23.94
C ASN A 222 15.55 -1.75 24.42
N ARG A 223 15.06 -2.95 24.22
CA ARG A 223 15.75 -4.18 24.61
C ARG A 223 17.03 -4.40 23.78
N LEU A 224 16.97 -4.12 22.48
CA LEU A 224 18.16 -4.18 21.62
C LEU A 224 19.21 -3.13 22.01
N HIS A 225 18.80 -1.94 22.42
CA HIS A 225 19.71 -0.90 22.92
C HIS A 225 20.46 -1.31 24.20
N GLN A 226 19.90 -2.20 25.00
CA GLN A 226 20.53 -2.69 26.23
C GLN A 226 21.63 -3.74 25.97
N ILE A 227 21.79 -4.21 24.74
CA ILE A 227 22.81 -5.18 24.39
C ILE A 227 24.19 -4.50 24.49
N SER A 228 25.13 -5.16 25.14
CA SER A 228 26.50 -4.63 25.26
C SER A 228 27.13 -4.45 23.87
N GLY A 229 27.57 -3.22 23.61
CA GLY A 229 28.15 -2.83 22.31
C GLY A 229 27.13 -2.32 21.27
N ALA A 230 25.82 -2.30 21.56
CA ALA A 230 24.85 -1.64 20.72
C ALA A 230 25.08 -0.12 20.77
N LEU A 231 25.24 0.49 19.60
CA LEU A 231 25.48 1.93 19.42
C LEU A 231 24.22 2.65 18.98
N GLN A 232 23.50 2.05 18.04
CA GLN A 232 22.29 2.63 17.48
C GLN A 232 21.30 1.53 17.09
N VAL A 233 20.03 1.76 17.40
CA VAL A 233 18.91 0.95 16.92
C VAL A 233 17.94 1.89 16.22
N SER A 234 17.69 1.66 14.95
CA SER A 234 16.85 2.54 14.12
C SER A 234 15.96 1.74 13.19
N ARG A 235 14.93 2.40 12.71
CA ARG A 235 14.14 1.92 11.57
C ARG A 235 14.74 2.54 10.32
N PRO A 236 15.19 1.75 9.33
CA PRO A 236 15.76 2.32 8.12
C PRO A 236 14.72 3.20 7.44
N ALA A 237 15.17 4.39 7.04
CA ALA A 237 14.46 5.23 6.10
C ALA A 237 14.89 4.76 4.71
N GLY A 238 13.98 4.14 3.96
CA GLY A 238 14.24 3.59 2.64
C GLY A 238 14.47 4.61 1.56
#